data_bdb48a0b44686196864cffca1838ebab
#
_entry.id   bdb48a0b44686196864cffca1838ebab
#
_cell.length_a   1.000
_cell.length_b   1.000
_cell.length_c   1.000
_cell.angle_alpha   90.00
_cell.angle_beta   90.00
_cell.angle_gamma   90.00
#
_symmetry.space_group_name_H-M   'P 1'
#
loop_
_entity.id
_entity.type
_entity.pdbx_description
1 polymer ?
#
loop_
_entity_poly.entity_id
_entity_poly.type
_entity_poly.pdbx_seq_one_letter_code
_entity_poly.pdbx_strand_id
1 'polypeptide(L)'
;MRQPTPWRQMPGPGTTRTRRTRRTAPMGNILTLAQKELRAYFVSPIAYVLLVFFALLFGYFYVSSINFMIQLSMGQFGMGGPQIVNINEFMIRPLFGNTAVILLFMLPMLTMRSFAEEKRSGTIELLLTSPLTDFQIIMGKFLGAMALYTLMLSLTLVHIGVLFWYGEPEWAPVLSGYLGLLLMGGSFISIGLAISSMTKNQIVAGVSTFAVLLLFWIINWMGDASGTMTQSVLAYLSILEHLDDFSKGVIDTTHVTYYVSFITLGLFLTAKSMDMARWNG
;
A
#
# COMPACT_ATOMS: atom_id res chain seq x y z
N MET A 1 39.29 25.04 76.99
CA MET A 1 39.70 23.93 76.13
C MET A 1 38.51 23.53 75.22
N ARG A 2 38.54 23.93 73.96
CA ARG A 2 37.51 23.56 72.98
C ARG A 2 38.08 22.45 72.09
N GLN A 3 37.41 21.29 72.01
CA GLN A 3 37.82 20.19 71.16
C GLN A 3 37.44 20.50 69.69
N PRO A 4 38.30 20.14 68.74
CA PRO A 4 37.97 20.32 67.29
C PRO A 4 37.00 19.25 66.82
N THR A 5 36.02 19.64 66.04
CA THR A 5 35.03 18.80 65.40
C THR A 5 35.66 17.92 64.30
N PRO A 6 35.29 16.63 64.20
CA PRO A 6 35.81 15.74 63.15
C PRO A 6 35.25 16.10 61.79
N TRP A 7 36.11 16.18 60.76
CA TRP A 7 35.83 16.47 59.37
C TRP A 7 34.83 15.46 58.78
N ARG A 8 33.69 15.96 58.39
CA ARG A 8 32.70 15.18 57.61
C ARG A 8 33.37 14.74 56.30
N GLN A 9 33.55 13.45 56.10
CA GLN A 9 33.98 12.89 54.83
C GLN A 9 32.94 13.23 53.76
N MET A 10 33.34 14.04 52.79
CA MET A 10 32.53 14.28 51.58
C MET A 10 32.43 12.96 50.78
N PRO A 11 31.24 12.55 50.34
CA PRO A 11 31.14 11.42 49.46
C PRO A 11 31.89 11.74 48.16
N GLY A 12 32.75 10.81 47.72
CA GLY A 12 33.50 10.91 46.46
C GLY A 12 32.60 11.09 45.26
N PRO A 13 33.15 11.60 44.13
CA PRO A 13 32.36 11.84 42.91
C PRO A 13 31.71 10.53 42.48
N GLY A 14 30.38 10.51 42.63
CA GLY A 14 29.55 9.38 42.19
C GLY A 14 29.83 9.07 40.74
N THR A 15 30.19 7.85 40.45
CA THR A 15 30.29 7.30 39.12
C THR A 15 28.97 7.58 38.40
N THR A 16 28.93 8.58 37.55
CA THR A 16 27.86 8.84 36.62
C THR A 16 27.72 7.60 35.75
N ARG A 17 26.76 6.75 36.13
CA ARG A 17 26.29 5.64 35.35
C ARG A 17 25.75 6.25 34.03
N THR A 18 26.63 6.39 33.04
CA THR A 18 26.24 6.75 31.69
C THR A 18 25.19 5.73 31.27
N ARG A 19 23.92 6.16 31.29
CA ARG A 19 22.81 5.46 30.66
C ARG A 19 23.22 5.34 29.21
N ARG A 20 23.79 4.19 28.82
CA ARG A 20 23.94 3.79 27.44
C ARG A 20 22.52 3.79 26.88
N THR A 21 22.13 4.89 26.25
CA THR A 21 20.99 4.91 25.37
C THR A 21 21.28 3.81 24.34
N ARG A 22 20.56 2.70 24.45
CA ARG A 22 20.55 1.69 23.39
C ARG A 22 20.13 2.46 22.12
N ARG A 23 21.09 2.81 21.27
CA ARG A 23 20.80 3.16 19.88
C ARG A 23 20.19 1.89 19.30
N THR A 24 18.87 1.80 19.29
CA THR A 24 18.17 0.77 18.55
C THR A 24 18.67 0.85 17.11
N ALA A 25 19.02 -0.30 16.54
CA ALA A 25 19.47 -0.37 15.16
C ALA A 25 18.43 0.35 14.26
N PRO A 26 18.86 1.08 13.21
CA PRO A 26 17.95 1.88 12.38
C PRO A 26 16.74 1.10 11.88
N MET A 27 16.87 -0.19 11.60
CA MET A 27 15.76 -1.09 11.25
C MET A 27 14.77 -1.31 12.40
N GLY A 28 15.23 -1.36 13.66
CA GLY A 28 14.34 -1.51 14.82
C GLY A 28 13.37 -0.34 14.96
N ASN A 29 13.81 0.89 14.65
CA ASN A 29 12.98 2.08 14.70
C ASN A 29 11.88 2.06 13.62
N ILE A 30 12.22 1.64 12.38
CA ILE A 30 11.25 1.54 11.27
C ILE A 30 10.15 0.54 11.61
N LEU A 31 10.51 -0.66 12.08
CA LEU A 31 9.53 -1.69 12.44
C LEU A 31 8.65 -1.28 13.62
N THR A 32 9.24 -0.63 14.63
CA THR A 32 8.49 -0.11 15.78
C THR A 32 7.48 0.96 15.33
N LEU A 33 7.88 1.83 14.41
CA LEU A 33 6.99 2.85 13.86
C LEU A 33 5.90 2.23 12.99
N ALA A 34 6.24 1.28 12.11
CA ALA A 34 5.27 0.54 11.30
C ALA A 34 4.23 -0.18 12.17
N GLN A 35 4.68 -0.80 13.27
CA GLN A 35 3.78 -1.44 14.24
C GLN A 35 2.88 -0.42 14.96
N LYS A 36 3.41 0.74 15.30
CA LYS A 36 2.61 1.85 15.87
C LYS A 36 1.54 2.32 14.89
N GLU A 37 1.92 2.56 13.62
CA GLU A 37 0.98 2.97 12.57
C GLU A 37 -0.09 1.91 12.35
N LEU A 38 0.29 0.64 12.23
CA LEU A 38 -0.66 -0.46 12.07
C LEU A 38 -1.64 -0.52 13.25
N ARG A 39 -1.17 -0.39 14.49
CA ARG A 39 -2.04 -0.33 15.68
C ARG A 39 -2.98 0.88 15.63
N ALA A 40 -2.51 2.04 15.16
CA ALA A 40 -3.33 3.24 15.04
C ALA A 40 -4.49 3.03 14.06
N TYR A 41 -4.30 2.29 12.97
CA TYR A 41 -5.39 1.89 12.08
C TYR A 41 -6.45 1.04 12.79
N PHE A 42 -6.05 0.07 13.63
CA PHE A 42 -6.98 -0.80 14.36
C PHE A 42 -7.63 -0.16 15.59
N VAL A 43 -7.05 0.89 16.16
CA VAL A 43 -7.72 1.71 17.18
C VAL A 43 -8.84 2.55 16.56
N SER A 44 -8.71 2.93 15.30
CA SER A 44 -9.76 3.61 14.54
C SER A 44 -10.73 2.60 13.92
N PRO A 45 -12.04 2.88 13.86
CA PRO A 45 -13.01 2.01 13.19
C PRO A 45 -12.77 1.89 11.68
N ILE A 46 -11.95 2.76 11.09
CA ILE A 46 -11.70 2.83 9.64
C ILE A 46 -11.08 1.54 9.11
N ALA A 47 -10.10 0.93 9.83
CA ALA A 47 -9.50 -0.32 9.36
C ALA A 47 -10.55 -1.43 9.22
N TYR A 48 -11.44 -1.55 10.20
CA TYR A 48 -12.51 -2.56 10.16
C TYR A 48 -13.49 -2.30 9.02
N VAL A 49 -13.88 -1.05 8.80
CA VAL A 49 -14.76 -0.67 7.69
C VAL A 49 -14.11 -1.01 6.35
N LEU A 50 -12.82 -0.67 6.17
CA LEU A 50 -12.07 -0.98 4.95
C LEU A 50 -11.96 -2.50 4.73
N LEU A 51 -11.61 -3.27 5.76
CA LEU A 51 -11.49 -4.73 5.68
C LEU A 51 -12.82 -5.39 5.32
N VAL A 52 -13.92 -5.00 6.00
CA VAL A 52 -15.26 -5.57 5.75
C VAL A 52 -15.75 -5.18 4.36
N PHE A 53 -15.62 -3.92 3.98
CA PHE A 53 -16.07 -3.44 2.67
C PHE A 53 -15.27 -4.09 1.53
N PHE A 54 -13.95 -4.22 1.70
CA PHE A 54 -13.10 -4.94 0.75
C PHE A 54 -13.52 -6.41 0.61
N ALA A 55 -13.73 -7.10 1.73
CA ALA A 55 -14.13 -8.52 1.73
C ALA A 55 -15.50 -8.72 1.06
N LEU A 56 -16.46 -7.82 1.31
CA LEU A 56 -17.79 -7.87 0.68
C LEU A 56 -17.71 -7.64 -0.83
N LEU A 57 -16.98 -6.62 -1.27
CA LEU A 57 -16.83 -6.33 -2.70
C LEU A 57 -16.09 -7.45 -3.42
N PHE A 58 -14.98 -7.94 -2.85
CA PHE A 58 -14.25 -9.05 -3.41
C PHE A 58 -15.12 -10.33 -3.49
N GLY A 59 -15.85 -10.64 -2.41
CA GLY A 59 -16.78 -11.78 -2.37
C GLY A 59 -17.89 -11.67 -3.43
N TYR A 60 -18.42 -10.45 -3.62
CA TYR A 60 -19.40 -10.20 -4.68
C TYR A 60 -18.82 -10.47 -6.08
N PHE A 61 -17.63 -9.94 -6.39
CA PHE A 61 -16.99 -10.19 -7.68
C PHE A 61 -16.58 -11.65 -7.85
N TYR A 62 -16.17 -12.32 -6.76
CA TYR A 62 -15.86 -13.74 -6.77
C TYR A 62 -17.08 -14.57 -7.17
N VAL A 63 -18.23 -14.38 -6.52
CA VAL A 63 -19.49 -15.08 -6.85
C VAL A 63 -19.96 -14.72 -8.26
N SER A 64 -19.84 -13.46 -8.65
CA SER A 64 -20.19 -13.01 -10.02
C SER A 64 -19.34 -13.71 -11.08
N SER A 65 -18.02 -13.86 -10.84
CA SER A 65 -17.11 -14.56 -11.74
C SER A 65 -17.44 -16.06 -11.85
N ILE A 66 -17.82 -16.73 -10.74
CA ILE A 66 -18.29 -18.10 -10.76
C ILE A 66 -19.56 -18.24 -11.61
N ASN A 67 -20.55 -17.37 -11.38
CA ASN A 67 -21.80 -17.40 -12.15
C ASN A 67 -21.56 -17.16 -13.64
N PHE A 68 -20.68 -16.24 -14.00
CA PHE A 68 -20.29 -15.99 -15.38
C PHE A 68 -19.64 -17.23 -16.01
N MET A 69 -18.72 -17.89 -15.31
CA MET A 69 -18.06 -19.09 -15.77
C MET A 69 -19.06 -20.26 -15.97
N ILE A 70 -20.04 -20.42 -15.06
CA ILE A 70 -21.10 -21.44 -15.19
C ILE A 70 -21.96 -21.15 -16.43
N GLN A 71 -22.38 -19.92 -16.65
CA GLN A 71 -23.18 -19.54 -17.83
C GLN A 71 -22.42 -19.76 -19.15
N LEU A 72 -21.11 -19.49 -19.14
CA LEU A 72 -20.24 -19.73 -20.28
C LEU A 72 -20.12 -21.24 -20.59
N SER A 73 -19.93 -22.09 -19.54
CA SER A 73 -19.83 -23.54 -19.68
C SER A 73 -21.13 -24.19 -20.14
N MET A 74 -22.29 -23.61 -19.80
CA MET A 74 -23.61 -24.08 -20.24
C MET A 74 -23.97 -23.65 -21.68
N GLY A 75 -23.09 -22.90 -22.35
CA GLY A 75 -23.33 -22.44 -23.75
C GLY A 75 -24.42 -21.38 -23.89
N GLN A 76 -24.81 -20.70 -22.80
CA GLN A 76 -25.89 -19.68 -22.84
C GLN A 76 -25.59 -18.48 -23.73
N PHE A 77 -24.32 -18.24 -24.07
CA PHE A 77 -23.91 -17.13 -24.95
C PHE A 77 -23.84 -17.50 -26.43
N GLY A 78 -24.48 -18.61 -26.88
CA GLY A 78 -24.65 -18.94 -28.30
C GLY A 78 -23.37 -19.41 -29.01
N MET A 79 -22.29 -19.72 -28.28
CA MET A 79 -21.02 -20.19 -28.85
C MET A 79 -20.93 -21.72 -28.96
N GLY A 80 -21.98 -22.37 -29.50
CA GLY A 80 -21.85 -23.73 -30.07
C GLY A 80 -21.48 -24.85 -29.13
N GLY A 81 -22.22 -25.08 -28.00
CA GLY A 81 -22.05 -26.23 -27.13
C GLY A 81 -21.16 -26.00 -25.89
N PRO A 82 -21.10 -26.96 -24.96
CA PRO A 82 -20.30 -26.85 -23.75
C PRO A 82 -18.82 -26.75 -24.08
N GLN A 83 -18.18 -25.65 -23.68
CA GLN A 83 -16.76 -25.40 -23.88
C GLN A 83 -15.96 -25.73 -22.61
N ILE A 84 -14.74 -26.22 -22.78
CA ILE A 84 -13.78 -26.30 -21.67
C ILE A 84 -13.34 -24.87 -21.36
N VAL A 85 -13.85 -24.32 -20.25
CA VAL A 85 -13.57 -22.95 -19.83
C VAL A 85 -12.29 -22.93 -18.99
N ASN A 86 -11.31 -22.14 -19.39
CA ASN A 86 -10.08 -21.94 -18.63
C ASN A 86 -10.37 -21.06 -17.40
N ILE A 87 -10.25 -21.63 -16.20
CA ILE A 87 -10.51 -20.96 -14.92
C ILE A 87 -9.61 -19.71 -14.75
N ASN A 88 -8.36 -19.79 -15.18
CA ASN A 88 -7.41 -18.68 -15.02
C ASN A 88 -7.81 -17.46 -15.89
N GLU A 89 -8.24 -17.71 -17.13
CA GLU A 89 -8.59 -16.65 -18.07
C GLU A 89 -9.95 -16.01 -17.74
N PHE A 90 -10.95 -16.84 -17.43
CA PHE A 90 -12.33 -16.36 -17.29
C PHE A 90 -12.74 -16.05 -15.85
N MET A 91 -11.95 -16.45 -14.86
CA MET A 91 -12.25 -16.17 -13.46
C MET A 91 -11.12 -15.40 -12.76
N ILE A 92 -9.87 -15.92 -12.73
CA ILE A 92 -8.79 -15.34 -11.94
C ILE A 92 -8.38 -13.97 -12.50
N ARG A 93 -8.16 -13.88 -13.81
CA ARG A 93 -7.74 -12.62 -14.46
C ARG A 93 -8.75 -11.49 -14.28
N PRO A 94 -10.07 -11.65 -14.57
CA PRO A 94 -11.06 -10.63 -14.28
C PRO A 94 -11.18 -10.29 -12.80
N LEU A 95 -11.01 -11.28 -11.91
CA LEU A 95 -11.06 -11.07 -10.47
C LEU A 95 -9.93 -10.15 -9.99
N PHE A 96 -8.72 -10.31 -10.50
CA PHE A 96 -7.60 -9.40 -10.21
C PHE A 96 -7.83 -8.01 -10.77
N GLY A 97 -8.38 -7.88 -11.99
CA GLY A 97 -8.77 -6.61 -12.58
C GLY A 97 -9.81 -5.87 -11.72
N ASN A 98 -10.86 -6.57 -11.29
CA ASN A 98 -11.89 -6.01 -10.40
C ASN A 98 -11.30 -5.63 -9.03
N THR A 99 -10.37 -6.43 -8.51
CA THR A 99 -9.65 -6.12 -7.25
C THR A 99 -8.85 -4.83 -7.40
N ALA A 100 -8.18 -4.64 -8.52
CA ALA A 100 -7.43 -3.42 -8.82
C ALA A 100 -8.35 -2.18 -8.83
N VAL A 101 -9.57 -2.29 -9.39
CA VAL A 101 -10.58 -1.21 -9.31
C VAL A 101 -10.97 -0.91 -7.87
N ILE A 102 -11.23 -1.94 -7.04
CA ILE A 102 -11.55 -1.74 -5.62
C ILE A 102 -10.41 -0.99 -4.92
N LEU A 103 -9.18 -1.40 -5.16
CA LEU A 103 -7.98 -0.80 -4.56
C LEU A 103 -7.77 0.65 -4.98
N LEU A 104 -8.13 1.02 -6.22
CA LEU A 104 -8.09 2.40 -6.71
C LEU A 104 -8.89 3.36 -5.83
N PHE A 105 -10.02 2.91 -5.27
CA PHE A 105 -10.84 3.70 -4.34
C PHE A 105 -10.38 3.57 -2.89
N MET A 106 -9.97 2.39 -2.45
CA MET A 106 -9.72 2.13 -1.04
C MET A 106 -8.36 2.61 -0.55
N LEU A 107 -7.31 2.50 -1.38
CA LEU A 107 -5.96 2.90 -0.95
C LEU A 107 -5.80 4.42 -0.77
N PRO A 108 -6.45 5.30 -1.56
CA PRO A 108 -6.52 6.73 -1.22
C PRO A 108 -7.19 7.00 0.14
N MET A 109 -8.25 6.26 0.48
CA MET A 109 -8.91 6.40 1.78
C MET A 109 -8.01 5.92 2.94
N LEU A 110 -7.18 4.91 2.70
CA LEU A 110 -6.20 4.42 3.67
C LEU A 110 -5.09 5.45 3.92
N THR A 111 -4.56 6.06 2.85
CA THR A 111 -3.38 6.92 2.91
C THR A 111 -3.67 8.39 3.22
N MET A 112 -4.91 8.86 2.98
CA MET A 112 -5.28 10.28 3.14
C MET A 112 -4.98 10.83 4.54
N ARG A 113 -5.00 10.00 5.58
CA ARG A 113 -4.80 10.42 6.98
C ARG A 113 -3.33 10.39 7.42
N SER A 114 -2.47 9.68 6.69
CA SER A 114 -1.12 9.33 7.15
C SER A 114 -0.26 10.53 7.59
N PHE A 115 -0.27 11.63 6.84
CA PHE A 115 0.43 12.88 7.19
C PHE A 115 -0.53 14.04 7.36
N ALA A 116 -1.64 14.09 6.62
CA ALA A 116 -2.57 15.21 6.67
C ALA A 116 -3.21 15.37 8.06
N GLU A 117 -3.46 14.28 8.79
CA GLU A 117 -3.97 14.32 10.16
C GLU A 117 -2.94 14.87 11.13
N GLU A 118 -1.68 14.47 11.03
CA GLU A 118 -0.60 14.97 11.87
C GLU A 118 -0.33 16.46 11.62
N LYS A 119 -0.42 16.89 10.35
CA LYS A 119 -0.32 18.33 9.99
C LYS A 119 -1.50 19.14 10.50
N ARG A 120 -2.71 18.56 10.49
CA ARG A 120 -3.92 19.22 10.99
C ARG A 120 -3.91 19.38 12.52
N SER A 121 -3.45 18.34 13.23
CA SER A 121 -3.38 18.32 14.69
C SER A 121 -2.16 19.03 15.28
N GLY A 122 -1.20 19.48 14.44
CA GLY A 122 0.06 20.07 14.87
C GLY A 122 1.08 19.06 15.43
N THR A 123 0.75 17.77 15.44
CA THR A 123 1.64 16.72 15.97
C THR A 123 2.81 16.40 15.04
N ILE A 124 2.80 16.93 13.82
CA ILE A 124 3.93 16.80 12.87
C ILE A 124 5.22 17.41 13.45
N GLU A 125 5.14 18.49 14.24
CA GLU A 125 6.30 19.14 14.88
C GLU A 125 6.95 18.19 15.90
N LEU A 126 6.16 17.46 16.67
CA LEU A 126 6.66 16.45 17.61
C LEU A 126 7.36 15.29 16.86
N LEU A 127 6.86 14.96 15.67
CA LEU A 127 7.47 13.92 14.84
C LEU A 127 8.81 14.39 14.26
N LEU A 128 8.88 15.64 13.78
CA LEU A 128 10.09 16.24 13.20
C LEU A 128 11.17 16.56 14.26
N THR A 129 10.80 16.77 15.52
CA THR A 129 11.74 16.97 16.64
C THR A 129 12.16 15.68 17.31
N SER A 130 11.56 14.53 16.94
CA SER A 130 11.94 13.21 17.43
C SER A 130 13.34 12.81 16.93
N PRO A 131 14.06 11.93 17.64
CA PRO A 131 15.40 11.45 17.23
C PRO A 131 15.33 10.44 16.06
N LEU A 132 14.32 10.52 15.21
CA LEU A 132 14.12 9.69 14.03
C LEU A 132 14.54 10.44 12.77
N THR A 133 15.10 9.71 11.80
CA THR A 133 15.37 10.28 10.48
C THR A 133 14.08 10.32 9.65
N ASP A 134 13.99 11.27 8.71
CA ASP A 134 12.84 11.38 7.80
C ASP A 134 12.59 10.09 7.03
N PHE A 135 13.67 9.42 6.61
CA PHE A 135 13.59 8.09 5.98
C PHE A 135 12.93 7.04 6.89
N GLN A 136 13.26 7.02 8.19
CA GLN A 136 12.64 6.09 9.14
C GLN A 136 11.15 6.38 9.31
N ILE A 137 10.76 7.64 9.34
CA ILE A 137 9.37 8.07 9.46
C ILE A 137 8.57 7.63 8.22
N ILE A 138 9.07 7.94 7.03
CA ILE A 138 8.40 7.63 5.76
C ILE A 138 8.27 6.13 5.58
N MET A 139 9.37 5.38 5.78
CA MET A 139 9.35 3.92 5.66
C MET A 139 8.47 3.26 6.72
N GLY A 140 8.43 3.78 7.94
CA GLY A 140 7.53 3.28 8.99
C GLY A 140 6.06 3.44 8.60
N LYS A 141 5.67 4.60 8.08
CA LYS A 141 4.30 4.84 7.60
C LYS A 141 3.96 4.01 6.36
N PHE A 142 4.88 3.93 5.42
CA PHE A 142 4.71 3.09 4.22
C PHE A 142 4.51 1.62 4.59
N LEU A 143 5.38 1.06 5.42
CA LEU A 143 5.26 -0.34 5.85
C LEU A 143 4.03 -0.59 6.72
N GLY A 144 3.62 0.37 7.55
CA GLY A 144 2.37 0.28 8.32
C GLY A 144 1.14 0.20 7.42
N ALA A 145 1.06 1.04 6.39
CA ALA A 145 0.00 1.01 5.39
C ALA A 145 0.05 -0.27 4.52
N MET A 146 1.26 -0.68 4.09
CA MET A 146 1.47 -1.94 3.37
C MET A 146 1.05 -3.16 4.18
N ALA A 147 1.29 -3.17 5.50
CA ALA A 147 0.88 -4.27 6.37
C ALA A 147 -0.65 -4.40 6.41
N LEU A 148 -1.39 -3.29 6.55
CA LEU A 148 -2.86 -3.32 6.51
C LEU A 148 -3.37 -3.75 5.11
N TYR A 149 -2.75 -3.24 4.04
CA TYR A 149 -3.07 -3.64 2.68
C TYR A 149 -2.82 -5.13 2.43
N THR A 150 -1.67 -5.67 2.87
CA THR A 150 -1.36 -7.09 2.77
C THR A 150 -2.37 -7.93 3.55
N LEU A 151 -2.83 -7.45 4.71
CA LEU A 151 -3.90 -8.10 5.47
C LEU A 151 -5.21 -8.11 4.68
N MET A 152 -5.57 -7.00 4.00
CA MET A 152 -6.75 -6.97 3.11
C MET A 152 -6.63 -8.04 2.01
N LEU A 153 -5.49 -8.13 1.33
CA LEU A 153 -5.25 -9.15 0.31
C LEU A 153 -5.28 -10.57 0.90
N SER A 154 -4.79 -10.77 2.11
CA SER A 154 -4.79 -12.10 2.74
C SER A 154 -6.19 -12.67 2.98
N LEU A 155 -7.20 -11.80 3.16
CA LEU A 155 -8.60 -12.24 3.27
C LEU A 155 -9.10 -12.89 1.98
N THR A 156 -8.58 -12.47 0.83
CA THR A 156 -8.99 -13.04 -0.47
C THR A 156 -8.43 -14.44 -0.69
N LEU A 157 -7.35 -14.83 0.03
CA LEU A 157 -6.77 -16.17 -0.07
C LEU A 157 -7.75 -17.26 0.34
N VAL A 158 -8.71 -16.96 1.21
CA VAL A 158 -9.78 -17.90 1.57
C VAL A 158 -10.61 -18.29 0.34
N HIS A 159 -10.99 -17.31 -0.47
CA HIS A 159 -11.76 -17.53 -1.70
C HIS A 159 -10.94 -18.29 -2.76
N ILE A 160 -9.68 -17.94 -2.90
CA ILE A 160 -8.75 -18.64 -3.81
C ILE A 160 -8.52 -20.08 -3.31
N GLY A 161 -8.41 -20.29 -1.98
CA GLY A 161 -8.32 -21.64 -1.39
C GLY A 161 -9.54 -22.51 -1.71
N VAL A 162 -10.74 -21.93 -1.65
CA VAL A 162 -11.98 -22.61 -2.08
C VAL A 162 -11.94 -22.95 -3.56
N LEU A 163 -11.41 -22.05 -4.40
CA LEU A 163 -11.27 -22.30 -5.83
C LEU A 163 -10.31 -23.48 -6.11
N PHE A 164 -9.21 -23.59 -5.38
CA PHE A 164 -8.30 -24.74 -5.50
C PHE A 164 -8.90 -26.05 -4.98
N TRP A 165 -9.87 -25.96 -4.06
CA TRP A 165 -10.55 -27.15 -3.54
C TRP A 165 -11.55 -27.77 -4.53
N TYR A 166 -12.24 -26.92 -5.29
CA TYR A 166 -13.32 -27.35 -6.21
C TYR A 166 -12.93 -27.29 -7.70
N GLY A 167 -11.84 -26.62 -8.03
CA GLY A 167 -11.32 -26.48 -9.39
C GLY A 167 -9.83 -26.82 -9.43
N GLU A 168 -9.25 -26.77 -10.61
CA GLU A 168 -7.82 -26.98 -10.85
C GLU A 168 -7.20 -25.74 -11.49
N PRO A 169 -7.17 -24.58 -10.82
CA PRO A 169 -6.51 -23.41 -11.36
C PRO A 169 -4.98 -23.60 -11.35
N GLU A 170 -4.31 -22.96 -12.29
CA GLU A 170 -2.84 -22.95 -12.31
C GLU A 170 -2.28 -22.00 -11.23
N TRP A 171 -1.22 -22.45 -10.56
CA TRP A 171 -0.56 -21.68 -9.50
C TRP A 171 0.14 -20.41 -10.01
N ALA A 172 0.74 -20.48 -11.21
CA ALA A 172 1.57 -19.40 -11.74
C ALA A 172 0.79 -18.06 -11.89
N PRO A 173 -0.41 -18.02 -12.54
CA PRO A 173 -1.21 -16.79 -12.61
C PRO A 173 -1.68 -16.27 -11.26
N VAL A 174 -1.95 -17.16 -10.30
CA VAL A 174 -2.37 -16.75 -8.95
C VAL A 174 -1.24 -16.07 -8.21
N LEU A 175 -0.06 -16.71 -8.14
CA LEU A 175 1.09 -16.17 -7.40
C LEU A 175 1.61 -14.87 -8.03
N SER A 176 1.76 -14.84 -9.35
CA SER A 176 2.20 -13.64 -10.06
C SER A 176 1.16 -12.51 -9.93
N GLY A 177 -0.13 -12.81 -10.04
CA GLY A 177 -1.20 -11.84 -9.88
C GLY A 177 -1.21 -11.20 -8.48
N TYR A 178 -1.02 -11.97 -7.42
CA TYR A 178 -0.87 -11.42 -6.07
C TYR A 178 0.39 -10.56 -5.93
N LEU A 179 1.50 -10.97 -6.55
CA LEU A 179 2.71 -10.15 -6.60
C LEU A 179 2.45 -8.82 -7.32
N GLY A 180 1.78 -8.87 -8.48
CA GLY A 180 1.37 -7.67 -9.22
C GLY A 180 0.48 -6.75 -8.39
N LEU A 181 -0.53 -7.29 -7.71
CA LEU A 181 -1.40 -6.51 -6.81
C LEU A 181 -0.61 -5.88 -5.65
N LEU A 182 0.32 -6.61 -5.03
CA LEU A 182 1.17 -6.07 -3.95
C LEU A 182 2.04 -4.91 -4.44
N LEU A 183 2.66 -5.03 -5.60
CA LEU A 183 3.49 -3.98 -6.20
C LEU A 183 2.64 -2.76 -6.60
N MET A 184 1.51 -3.00 -7.26
CA MET A 184 0.56 -1.94 -7.64
C MET A 184 0.05 -1.18 -6.42
N GLY A 185 -0.40 -1.88 -5.39
CA GLY A 185 -0.88 -1.25 -4.15
C GLY A 185 0.23 -0.50 -3.42
N GLY A 186 1.47 -1.00 -3.44
CA GLY A 186 2.64 -0.28 -2.95
C GLY A 186 2.84 1.05 -3.67
N SER A 187 2.67 1.08 -5.01
CA SER A 187 2.71 2.29 -5.81
C SER A 187 1.60 3.27 -5.41
N PHE A 188 0.37 2.78 -5.24
CA PHE A 188 -0.76 3.61 -4.81
C PHE A 188 -0.54 4.20 -3.43
N ILE A 189 -0.05 3.41 -2.48
CA ILE A 189 0.25 3.85 -1.12
C ILE A 189 1.36 4.90 -1.13
N SER A 190 2.43 4.73 -1.91
CA SER A 190 3.54 5.69 -1.98
C SER A 190 3.10 7.05 -2.51
N ILE A 191 2.27 7.08 -3.57
CA ILE A 191 1.68 8.31 -4.11
C ILE A 191 0.72 8.95 -3.10
N GLY A 192 -0.11 8.13 -2.43
CA GLY A 192 -1.02 8.63 -1.40
C GLY A 192 -0.30 9.26 -0.22
N LEU A 193 0.83 8.69 0.22
CA LEU A 193 1.69 9.29 1.24
C LEU A 193 2.28 10.62 0.78
N ALA A 194 2.75 10.70 -0.48
CA ALA A 194 3.29 11.93 -1.05
C ALA A 194 2.24 13.05 -1.02
N ILE A 195 1.04 12.78 -1.53
CA ILE A 195 -0.04 13.78 -1.58
C ILE A 195 -0.52 14.13 -0.16
N SER A 196 -0.68 13.14 0.73
CA SER A 196 -1.03 13.38 2.14
C SER A 196 0.01 14.24 2.86
N SER A 197 1.28 14.14 2.49
CA SER A 197 2.35 14.96 3.05
C SER A 197 2.32 16.44 2.59
N MET A 198 1.61 16.76 1.51
CA MET A 198 1.55 18.12 0.95
C MET A 198 0.37 18.94 1.49
N THR A 199 -0.63 18.34 2.11
CA THR A 199 -1.85 19.02 2.57
C THR A 199 -2.16 18.76 4.05
N LYS A 200 -2.91 19.69 4.68
CA LYS A 200 -3.47 19.51 6.03
C LYS A 200 -4.90 18.95 6.01
N ASN A 201 -5.52 18.89 4.83
CA ASN A 201 -6.91 18.42 4.69
C ASN A 201 -6.94 16.98 4.15
N GLN A 202 -7.47 16.08 4.97
CA GLN A 202 -7.57 14.65 4.63
C GLN A 202 -8.44 14.39 3.38
N ILE A 203 -9.55 15.12 3.23
CA ILE A 203 -10.45 14.95 2.08
C ILE A 203 -9.73 15.38 0.80
N VAL A 204 -9.02 16.51 0.83
CA VAL A 204 -8.23 16.97 -0.30
C VAL A 204 -7.13 15.95 -0.63
N ALA A 205 -6.44 15.40 0.40
CA ALA A 205 -5.45 14.34 0.19
C ALA A 205 -6.05 13.12 -0.52
N GLY A 206 -7.18 12.61 -0.02
CA GLY A 206 -7.84 11.43 -0.58
C GLY A 206 -8.33 11.65 -2.02
N VAL A 207 -9.03 12.75 -2.26
CA VAL A 207 -9.56 13.07 -3.61
C VAL A 207 -8.42 13.32 -4.60
N SER A 208 -7.38 14.05 -4.21
CA SER A 208 -6.22 14.29 -5.09
C SER A 208 -5.45 13.00 -5.39
N THR A 209 -5.28 12.13 -4.38
CA THR A 209 -4.67 10.81 -4.59
C THR A 209 -5.49 9.98 -5.57
N PHE A 210 -6.79 9.89 -5.37
CA PHE A 210 -7.69 9.19 -6.28
C PHE A 210 -7.62 9.76 -7.71
N ALA A 211 -7.66 11.08 -7.86
CA ALA A 211 -7.59 11.74 -9.16
C ALA A 211 -6.27 11.43 -9.91
N VAL A 212 -5.13 11.47 -9.20
CA VAL A 212 -3.82 11.14 -9.79
C VAL A 212 -3.77 9.66 -10.21
N LEU A 213 -4.21 8.75 -9.34
CA LEU A 213 -4.24 7.31 -9.65
C LEU A 213 -5.21 6.99 -10.79
N LEU A 214 -6.38 7.63 -10.81
CA LEU A 214 -7.37 7.48 -11.88
C LEU A 214 -6.80 7.97 -13.22
N LEU A 215 -6.02 9.04 -13.24
CA LEU A 215 -5.36 9.52 -14.45
C LEU A 215 -4.43 8.45 -15.02
N PHE A 216 -3.57 7.84 -14.20
CA PHE A 216 -2.71 6.73 -14.63
C PHE A 216 -3.49 5.45 -14.99
N TRP A 217 -4.69 5.31 -14.48
CA TRP A 217 -5.59 4.21 -14.82
C TRP A 217 -6.21 4.39 -16.23
N ILE A 218 -6.70 5.59 -16.55
CA ILE A 218 -7.43 5.88 -17.80
C ILE A 218 -6.47 6.13 -18.96
N ILE A 219 -5.19 6.42 -18.69
CA ILE A 219 -4.23 6.88 -19.71
C ILE A 219 -4.12 5.89 -20.89
N ASN A 220 -4.34 4.60 -20.65
CA ASN A 220 -4.34 3.58 -21.68
C ASN A 220 -5.48 3.79 -22.71
N TRP A 221 -6.67 4.15 -22.26
CA TRP A 221 -7.81 4.40 -23.16
C TRP A 221 -7.57 5.59 -24.09
N MET A 222 -6.75 6.55 -23.67
CA MET A 222 -6.36 7.68 -24.52
C MET A 222 -5.35 7.25 -25.60
N GLY A 223 -4.60 6.19 -25.37
CA GLY A 223 -3.65 5.63 -26.33
C GLY A 223 -4.31 5.04 -27.55
N ASP A 224 -5.46 4.39 -27.39
CA ASP A 224 -6.21 3.74 -28.49
C ASP A 224 -6.70 4.75 -29.56
N ALA A 225 -6.86 6.02 -29.19
CA ALA A 225 -7.27 7.10 -30.09
C ALA A 225 -6.09 7.82 -30.78
N SER A 226 -4.84 7.49 -30.41
CA SER A 226 -3.62 8.21 -30.82
C SER A 226 -2.78 7.36 -31.77
N GLY A 227 -1.92 7.98 -32.60
CA GLY A 227 -1.03 7.25 -33.52
C GLY A 227 -0.01 6.37 -32.78
N THR A 228 0.56 5.39 -33.46
CA THR A 228 1.34 4.25 -32.94
C THR A 228 2.43 4.59 -31.92
N MET A 229 3.15 5.70 -32.05
CA MET A 229 4.23 6.06 -31.15
C MET A 229 3.72 6.62 -29.81
N THR A 230 2.68 7.44 -29.85
CA THR A 230 2.02 7.99 -28.66
C THR A 230 1.32 6.88 -27.87
N GLN A 231 0.71 5.94 -28.57
CA GLN A 231 0.06 4.77 -27.98
C GLN A 231 1.04 3.94 -27.13
N SER A 232 2.23 3.64 -27.65
CA SER A 232 3.24 2.86 -26.93
C SER A 232 3.71 3.55 -25.64
N VAL A 233 3.87 4.87 -25.65
CA VAL A 233 4.26 5.65 -24.47
C VAL A 233 3.15 5.69 -23.43
N LEU A 234 1.89 5.90 -23.87
CA LEU A 234 0.74 5.97 -22.97
C LEU A 234 0.43 4.59 -22.35
N ALA A 235 0.54 3.51 -23.12
CA ALA A 235 0.41 2.15 -22.62
C ALA A 235 1.48 1.85 -21.56
N TYR A 236 2.74 2.25 -21.78
CA TYR A 236 3.81 2.07 -20.79
C TYR A 236 3.56 2.86 -19.50
N LEU A 237 2.86 3.99 -19.55
CA LEU A 237 2.51 4.76 -18.36
C LEU A 237 1.28 4.21 -17.62
N SER A 238 0.52 3.30 -18.24
CA SER A 238 -0.69 2.73 -17.66
C SER A 238 -0.36 1.73 -16.55
N ILE A 239 -0.88 1.97 -15.36
CA ILE A 239 -0.72 1.05 -14.22
C ILE A 239 -1.41 -0.31 -14.49
N LEU A 240 -2.51 -0.29 -15.25
CA LEU A 240 -3.31 -1.48 -15.51
C LEU A 240 -2.64 -2.44 -16.50
N GLU A 241 -1.96 -1.91 -17.51
CA GLU A 241 -1.25 -2.68 -18.52
C GLU A 241 -0.20 -3.61 -17.89
N HIS A 242 0.53 -3.08 -16.92
CA HIS A 242 1.54 -3.86 -16.19
C HIS A 242 0.94 -4.95 -15.30
N LEU A 243 -0.29 -4.78 -14.80
CA LEU A 243 -0.97 -5.79 -13.98
C LEU A 243 -1.47 -6.96 -14.84
N ASP A 244 -1.83 -6.71 -16.10
CA ASP A 244 -2.42 -7.72 -16.98
C ASP A 244 -1.47 -8.91 -17.20
N ASP A 245 -0.19 -8.67 -17.41
CA ASP A 245 0.80 -9.73 -17.63
C ASP A 245 1.07 -10.55 -16.34
N PHE A 246 1.06 -9.90 -15.17
CA PHE A 246 1.08 -10.64 -13.90
C PHE A 246 -0.14 -11.56 -13.75
N SER A 247 -1.31 -11.14 -14.20
CA SER A 247 -2.54 -11.93 -14.15
C SER A 247 -2.52 -13.15 -15.09
N LYS A 248 -1.65 -13.14 -16.10
CA LYS A 248 -1.39 -14.26 -17.04
C LYS A 248 -0.34 -15.25 -16.54
N GLY A 249 0.29 -14.99 -15.42
CA GLY A 249 1.39 -15.83 -14.91
C GLY A 249 2.78 -15.40 -15.37
N VAL A 250 2.91 -14.25 -16.04
CA VAL A 250 4.18 -13.75 -16.56
C VAL A 250 4.76 -12.71 -15.59
N ILE A 251 5.98 -12.94 -15.12
CA ILE A 251 6.73 -11.98 -14.32
C ILE A 251 7.83 -11.39 -15.19
N ASP A 252 7.56 -10.25 -15.80
CA ASP A 252 8.55 -9.49 -16.54
C ASP A 252 9.22 -8.47 -15.60
N THR A 253 10.55 -8.38 -15.71
CA THR A 253 11.36 -7.41 -14.97
C THR A 253 10.98 -5.97 -15.29
N THR A 254 10.47 -5.70 -16.49
CA THR A 254 9.99 -4.39 -16.93
C THR A 254 8.83 -3.91 -16.04
N HIS A 255 7.86 -4.79 -15.79
CA HIS A 255 6.70 -4.46 -14.96
C HIS A 255 7.07 -4.29 -13.49
N VAL A 256 7.98 -5.13 -12.97
CA VAL A 256 8.52 -4.99 -11.60
C VAL A 256 9.25 -3.66 -11.46
N THR A 257 10.12 -3.33 -12.42
CA THR A 257 10.89 -2.07 -12.41
C THR A 257 9.97 -0.85 -12.47
N TYR A 258 8.89 -0.90 -13.26
CA TYR A 258 7.89 0.14 -13.32
C TYR A 258 7.28 0.42 -11.94
N TYR A 259 6.73 -0.58 -11.27
CA TYR A 259 6.12 -0.40 -9.94
C TYR A 259 7.14 0.04 -8.89
N VAL A 260 8.34 -0.54 -8.88
CA VAL A 260 9.41 -0.13 -7.94
C VAL A 260 9.82 1.32 -8.18
N SER A 261 9.87 1.77 -9.44
CA SER A 261 10.15 3.18 -9.78
C SER A 261 9.07 4.11 -9.27
N PHE A 262 7.79 3.72 -9.41
CA PHE A 262 6.65 4.47 -8.85
C PHE A 262 6.70 4.57 -7.32
N ILE A 263 6.98 3.45 -6.65
CA ILE A 263 7.15 3.42 -5.18
C ILE A 263 8.27 4.38 -4.76
N THR A 264 9.42 4.27 -5.43
CA THR A 264 10.59 5.10 -5.14
C THR A 264 10.30 6.58 -5.36
N LEU A 265 9.63 6.92 -6.48
CA LEU A 265 9.22 8.30 -6.78
C LEU A 265 8.27 8.86 -5.71
N GLY A 266 7.24 8.09 -5.32
CA GLY A 266 6.29 8.52 -4.29
C GLY A 266 6.95 8.75 -2.94
N LEU A 267 7.84 7.86 -2.50
CA LEU A 267 8.60 8.01 -1.26
C LEU A 267 9.58 9.19 -1.33
N PHE A 268 10.23 9.41 -2.48
CA PHE A 268 11.09 10.56 -2.70
C PHE A 268 10.32 11.88 -2.63
N LEU A 269 9.15 11.97 -3.27
CA LEU A 269 8.28 13.15 -3.19
C LEU A 269 7.81 13.41 -1.76
N THR A 270 7.51 12.35 -1.00
CA THR A 270 7.19 12.46 0.43
C THR A 270 8.35 13.07 1.21
N ALA A 271 9.58 12.60 0.99
CA ALA A 271 10.77 13.11 1.65
C ALA A 271 10.98 14.61 1.33
N LYS A 272 10.85 14.97 0.05
CA LYS A 272 10.95 16.39 -0.37
C LYS A 272 9.88 17.27 0.26
N SER A 273 8.65 16.78 0.38
CA SER A 273 7.57 17.51 1.05
C SER A 273 7.87 17.74 2.55
N MET A 274 8.46 16.74 3.22
CA MET A 274 8.86 16.87 4.63
C MET A 274 10.02 17.85 4.82
N ASP A 275 11.02 17.81 3.94
CA ASP A 275 12.13 18.77 3.93
C ASP A 275 11.60 20.23 3.82
N MET A 276 10.70 20.47 2.86
CA MET A 276 10.10 21.81 2.69
C MET A 276 9.31 22.26 3.92
N ALA A 277 8.62 21.34 4.60
CA ALA A 277 7.88 21.67 5.82
C ALA A 277 8.83 22.07 6.97
N ARG A 278 10.03 21.51 7.03
CA ARG A 278 11.05 21.81 8.05
C ARG A 278 11.69 23.19 7.83
N TRP A 279 11.78 23.67 6.56
CA TRP A 279 12.37 24.99 6.25
C TRP A 279 11.38 26.15 6.43
N ASN A 280 10.08 25.87 6.37
CA ASN A 280 9.01 26.89 6.44
C ASN A 280 8.36 27.01 7.84
N GLY A 281 8.79 26.22 8.81
CA GLY A 281 8.37 26.28 10.21
C GLY A 281 9.47 26.79 11.09
#